data_a7ef932826d40f85f5b5b143939bc7f7
#
_entry.id   a7ef932826d40f85f5b5b143939bc7f7
#
_cell.length_a   1.000
_cell.length_b   1.000
_cell.length_c   1.000
_cell.angle_alpha   90.00
_cell.angle_beta   90.00
_cell.angle_gamma   90.00
#
_symmetry.space_group_name_H-M   'P 1'
#
loop_
_entity.id
_entity.type
_entity.pdbx_description
1 polymer ?
#
loop_
_entity_poly.entity_id
_entity_poly.type
_entity_poly.pdbx_seq_one_letter_code
_entity_poly.pdbx_strand_id
1 'polypeptide(L)'
;MDKTIDTRNLQQLKELGAGREAPREVVRLYAQAFRDYRALALWNRRPTATPTIAQALVVAESLRREGNLQSRALAGEIERACRAAL
;
A
#
# COMPACT_ATOMS: atom_id res chain seq x y z
N MET A 1 -18.92 1.00 -21.25
CA MET A 1 -18.61 0.97 -20.68
C MET A 1 -18.01 0.78 -20.05
N ASP A 2 -17.75 0.44 -19.89
CA ASP A 2 -17.29 0.14 -19.28
C ASP A 2 -16.66 0.53 -18.51
N LYS A 3 -17.15 0.77 -18.31
CA LYS A 3 -16.42 1.15 -17.54
C LYS A 3 -15.66 0.22 -16.88
N THR A 4 -14.53 0.42 -16.65
CA THR A 4 -13.80 -0.67 -16.09
C THR A 4 -13.77 -0.50 -14.59
N ILE A 5 -14.39 -1.39 -13.87
CA ILE A 5 -14.37 -1.38 -12.42
C ILE A 5 -13.41 -2.47 -11.97
N ASP A 6 -12.41 -2.09 -11.20
CA ASP A 6 -11.49 -3.05 -10.62
C ASP A 6 -12.17 -3.71 -9.42
N THR A 7 -12.59 -4.95 -9.61
CA THR A 7 -13.33 -5.68 -8.59
C THR A 7 -12.44 -6.59 -7.73
N ARG A 8 -11.13 -6.55 -7.95
CA ARG A 8 -10.21 -7.35 -7.14
C ARG A 8 -10.22 -6.84 -5.71
N ASN A 9 -10.36 -7.74 -4.74
CA ASN A 9 -10.31 -7.36 -3.34
C ASN A 9 -8.85 -7.31 -2.86
N LEU A 10 -8.65 -6.85 -1.63
CA LEU A 10 -7.32 -6.67 -1.09
C LEU A 10 -6.53 -7.98 -1.05
N GLN A 11 -7.19 -9.08 -0.70
CA GLN A 11 -6.52 -10.37 -0.64
C GLN A 11 -6.03 -10.80 -2.02
N GLN A 12 -6.85 -10.60 -3.04
CA GLN A 12 -6.46 -10.92 -4.41
C GLN A 12 -5.29 -10.07 -4.87
N LEU A 13 -5.31 -8.78 -4.52
CA LEU A 13 -4.20 -7.89 -4.87
C LEU A 13 -2.90 -8.32 -4.19
N LYS A 14 -2.97 -8.74 -2.93
CA LYS A 14 -1.80 -9.21 -2.22
C LYS A 14 -1.24 -10.49 -2.84
N GLU A 15 -2.11 -11.40 -3.25
CA GLU A 15 -1.69 -12.63 -3.91
C GLU A 15 -0.99 -12.33 -5.24
N LEU A 16 -1.55 -11.43 -6.02
CA LEU A 16 -0.95 -11.04 -7.30
C LEU A 16 0.37 -10.30 -7.10
N GLY A 17 0.48 -9.53 -6.03
CA GLY A 17 1.65 -8.70 -5.78
C GLY A 17 2.75 -9.35 -4.97
N ALA A 18 2.56 -10.59 -4.50
CA ALA A 18 3.48 -11.19 -3.53
C ALA A 18 4.90 -11.38 -4.08
N GLY A 19 5.04 -11.68 -5.37
CA GLY A 19 6.34 -11.86 -6.00
C GLY A 19 6.77 -10.70 -6.87
N ARG A 20 6.06 -9.58 -6.82
CA ARG A 20 6.33 -8.45 -7.70
C ARG A 20 6.93 -7.29 -6.94
N GLU A 21 8.05 -6.80 -7.44
CA GLU A 21 8.63 -5.59 -6.88
C GLU A 21 7.70 -4.41 -7.12
N ALA A 22 7.59 -3.54 -6.13
CA ALA A 22 6.76 -2.36 -6.26
C ALA A 22 7.39 -1.37 -7.25
N PRO A 23 6.59 -0.76 -8.13
CA PRO A 23 7.11 0.27 -9.01
C PRO A 23 7.49 1.52 -8.22
N ARG A 24 8.21 2.42 -8.87
CA ARG A 24 8.77 3.61 -8.22
C ARG A 24 7.72 4.39 -7.44
N GLU A 25 6.55 4.58 -8.00
CA GLU A 25 5.50 5.34 -7.34
C GLU A 25 5.06 4.67 -6.04
N VAL A 26 4.91 3.36 -6.05
CA VAL A 26 4.52 2.62 -4.85
C VAL A 26 5.65 2.68 -3.81
N VAL A 27 6.90 2.54 -4.25
CA VAL A 27 8.06 2.64 -3.34
C VAL A 27 8.08 4.00 -2.65
N ARG A 28 7.81 5.06 -3.40
CA ARG A 28 7.80 6.42 -2.87
C ARG A 28 6.72 6.58 -1.79
N LEU A 29 5.52 6.10 -2.08
CA LEU A 29 4.41 6.18 -1.13
C LEU A 29 4.66 5.33 0.11
N TYR A 30 5.24 4.14 -0.09
CA TYR A 30 5.62 3.25 1.00
C TYR A 30 6.63 3.93 1.92
N ALA A 31 7.67 4.55 1.35
CA ALA A 31 8.66 5.25 2.15
C ALA A 31 8.04 6.43 2.90
N GLN A 32 7.13 7.15 2.26
CA GLN A 32 6.42 8.25 2.90
C GLN A 32 5.61 7.76 4.11
N ALA A 33 4.97 6.60 3.99
CA ALA A 33 4.20 6.03 5.09
C ALA A 33 5.09 5.81 6.32
N PHE A 34 6.26 5.23 6.13
CA PHE A 34 7.17 5.01 7.25
C PHE A 34 7.73 6.31 7.80
N ARG A 35 8.02 7.29 6.94
CA ARG A 35 8.53 8.57 7.39
C ARG A 35 7.51 9.31 8.25
N ASP A 36 6.24 9.32 7.85
CA ASP A 36 5.24 10.18 8.45
C ASP A 36 4.38 9.49 9.52
N TYR A 37 4.24 8.18 9.45
CA TYR A 37 3.26 7.46 10.30
C TYR A 37 3.85 6.26 11.03
N ARG A 38 5.17 6.18 11.15
CA ARG A 38 5.80 5.04 11.79
C ARG A 38 5.28 4.82 13.22
N ALA A 39 5.28 5.87 14.03
CA ALA A 39 4.88 5.75 15.42
C ALA A 39 3.38 5.49 15.57
N LEU A 40 2.58 6.00 14.63
CA LEU A 40 1.13 5.90 14.73
C LEU A 40 0.60 4.54 14.29
N ALA A 41 1.09 4.03 13.16
CA ALA A 41 0.47 2.88 12.50
C ALA A 41 1.45 1.77 12.12
N LEU A 42 2.74 2.04 12.12
CA LEU A 42 3.74 1.10 11.59
C LEU A 42 4.84 0.76 12.59
N TRP A 43 4.54 0.95 13.88
CA TRP A 43 5.52 0.78 14.95
C TRP A 43 6.07 -0.65 15.05
N ASN A 44 5.28 -1.63 14.60
CA ASN A 44 5.68 -3.04 14.68
C ASN A 44 6.17 -3.58 13.33
N ARG A 45 6.48 -2.69 12.38
CA ARG A 45 6.92 -3.11 11.05
C ARG A 45 8.27 -2.50 10.72
N ARG A 46 9.05 -3.19 9.90
CA ARG A 46 10.34 -2.70 9.43
C ARG A 46 10.25 -2.32 7.96
N PRO A 47 10.71 -1.12 7.59
CA PRO A 47 10.75 -0.77 6.18
C PRO A 47 11.84 -1.55 5.45
N THR A 48 11.62 -1.76 4.15
CA THR A 48 12.63 -2.31 3.26
C THR A 48 12.84 -1.35 2.10
N ALA A 49 14.04 -1.35 1.53
CA ALA A 49 14.34 -0.51 0.38
C ALA A 49 13.67 -1.03 -0.90
N THR A 50 13.32 -2.32 -0.93
CA THR A 50 12.77 -2.97 -2.12
C THR A 50 11.48 -3.71 -1.78
N PRO A 51 10.40 -2.98 -1.42
CA PRO A 51 9.16 -3.67 -1.08
C PRO A 51 8.52 -4.33 -2.30
N THR A 52 7.78 -5.41 -2.04
CA THR A 52 6.86 -5.94 -3.04
C THR A 52 5.57 -5.16 -2.99
N ILE A 53 4.75 -5.33 -4.03
CA ILE A 53 3.41 -4.72 -4.04
C ILE A 53 2.60 -5.24 -2.84
N ALA A 54 2.71 -6.53 -2.52
CA ALA A 54 2.01 -7.10 -1.37
C ALA A 54 2.43 -6.43 -0.06
N GLN A 55 3.72 -6.16 0.11
CA GLN A 55 4.21 -5.49 1.31
C GLN A 55 3.66 -4.07 1.42
N ALA A 56 3.58 -3.36 0.30
CA ALA A 56 2.99 -2.02 0.29
C ALA A 56 1.51 -2.07 0.66
N LEU A 57 0.78 -3.07 0.20
CA LEU A 57 -0.63 -3.23 0.54
C LEU A 57 -0.83 -3.54 2.02
N VAL A 58 0.06 -4.31 2.62
CA VAL A 58 0.02 -4.57 4.06
C VAL A 58 0.22 -3.28 4.84
N VAL A 59 1.13 -2.42 4.38
CA VAL A 59 1.33 -1.11 5.00
C VAL A 59 0.05 -0.27 4.87
N ALA A 60 -0.59 -0.28 3.70
CA ALA A 60 -1.84 0.45 3.51
C ALA A 60 -2.92 -0.03 4.47
N GLU A 61 -3.02 -1.34 4.70
CA GLU A 61 -3.97 -1.87 5.68
C GLU A 61 -3.71 -1.31 7.08
N SER A 62 -2.44 -1.27 7.49
CA SER A 62 -2.08 -0.74 8.80
C SER A 62 -2.44 0.73 8.92
N LEU A 63 -2.19 1.51 7.86
CA LEU A 63 -2.53 2.94 7.86
C LEU A 63 -4.04 3.16 8.02
N ARG A 64 -4.86 2.28 7.43
CA ARG A 64 -6.31 2.40 7.57
C ARG A 64 -6.79 2.00 8.96
N ARG A 65 -6.24 0.91 9.47
CA ARG A 65 -6.74 0.32 10.72
C ARG A 65 -6.29 1.10 11.94
N GLU A 66 -5.02 1.52 11.93
CA GLU A 66 -4.39 2.09 13.11
C GLU A 66 -4.18 3.60 13.01
N GLY A 67 -4.54 4.22 11.88
CA GLY A 67 -4.17 5.59 11.60
C GLY A 67 -5.30 6.60 11.77
N ASN A 68 -5.04 7.80 11.27
CA ASN A 68 -6.00 8.90 11.27
C ASN A 68 -6.47 9.17 9.84
N LEU A 69 -7.21 10.27 9.64
CA LEU A 69 -7.73 10.62 8.32
C LEU A 69 -6.63 10.79 7.28
N GLN A 70 -5.52 11.41 7.67
CA GLN A 70 -4.42 11.66 6.75
C GLN A 70 -3.73 10.36 6.34
N SER A 71 -3.51 9.46 7.30
CA SER A 71 -2.89 8.17 6.97
C SER A 71 -3.82 7.31 6.12
N ARG A 72 -5.14 7.42 6.33
CA ARG A 72 -6.10 6.71 5.48
C ARG A 72 -6.09 7.22 4.06
N ALA A 73 -5.88 8.52 3.87
CA ALA A 73 -5.74 9.10 2.54
C ALA A 73 -4.51 8.52 1.84
N LEU A 74 -3.40 8.41 2.56
CA LEU A 74 -2.19 7.82 2.00
C LEU A 74 -2.41 6.34 1.67
N ALA A 75 -3.13 5.61 2.51
CA ALA A 75 -3.48 4.22 2.23
C ALA A 75 -4.23 4.11 0.90
N GLY A 76 -5.16 5.03 0.65
CA GLY A 76 -5.89 5.06 -0.61
C GLY A 76 -4.99 5.29 -1.81
N GLU A 77 -3.98 6.16 -1.67
CA GLU A 77 -3.02 6.40 -2.74
C GLU A 77 -2.19 5.16 -3.02
N ILE A 78 -1.72 4.49 -1.96
CA ILE A 78 -0.95 3.25 -2.13
C ILE A 78 -1.79 2.20 -2.84
N GLU A 79 -3.04 2.01 -2.41
CA GLU A 79 -3.92 1.01 -3.04
C GLU A 79 -4.16 1.31 -4.50
N ARG A 80 -4.41 2.58 -4.85
CA ARG A 80 -4.62 2.95 -6.25
C ARG A 80 -3.38 2.69 -7.09
N ALA A 81 -2.22 3.05 -6.58
CA ALA A 81 -0.97 2.83 -7.29
C ALA A 81 -0.69 1.34 -7.48
N CYS A 82 -0.97 0.53 -6.46
CA CYS A 82 -0.80 -0.91 -6.55
C CYS A 82 -1.76 -1.53 -7.57
N ARG A 83 -3.02 -1.11 -7.57
CA ARG A 83 -3.99 -1.62 -8.54
C ARG A 83 -3.57 -1.28 -9.97
N ALA A 84 -3.06 -0.07 -10.16
CA ALA A 84 -2.61 0.35 -11.48
C ALA A 84 -1.40 -0.46 -11.97
N ALA A 85 -0.60 -0.99 -11.04
CA ALA A 85 0.60 -1.76 -11.38
C ALA A 85 0.31 -3.24 -11.60
N LEU A 86 -0.86 -3.69 -11.24
CA LEU A 86 -1.29 -5.08 -11.40
C LEU A 86 -2.32 -5.22 -12.49
#